data_6d6e7d81150b7811e46723592b324310
#
_entry.id   6d6e7d81150b7811e46723592b324310
#
_cell.length_a   1.000
_cell.length_b   1.000
_cell.length_c   1.000
_cell.angle_alpha   90.00
_cell.angle_beta   90.00
_cell.angle_gamma   90.00
#
_symmetry.space_group_name_H-M   'P 1'
#
loop_
_entity.id
_entity.type
_entity.pdbx_description
1 polymer ?
#
loop_
_entity_poly.entity_id
_entity_poly.type
_entity_poly.pdbx_seq_one_letter_code
_entity_poly.pdbx_strand_id
1 'polypeptide(L)'
;MTDPSLRLAYLVSRYPALSHTFILREVRGLRARGIDVRVASINDPDRSVDGLTAEEREEAARTFYVKRAGARGALAGLVWALCRPRHCLAAFVQALRLGGSDLRRIAYGLFYFVEAAMLGRWLAAQGVTHLHVHFATPAATVGMLVTHLAPVTLSITVHGPDEFYDAPGYHLREKIDAAAFVCCIGAFARSQCMLVAPEAAWEKFELAPLGIDPAEFTPRPPRVAPDPFEILCVGRLVPAKGQRVLVAAVDELVREGRHVRLRLVGNGPDRAALEGEVAWRELGAHVVFEGGVPQDRIRALYAKADAFALASFAEGIPVVLMEAMAMEIPCVTTCITGIPELIRDGVDGLLVMPSDSDALVAALRRLIDDPELARRLGAAGRARVADRYHLPRNIDRLAAIFHSRLSGLVPRPTGWRLTHLPSLPEQAARRDDAVPPEVLSA
;
A
#
# COMPACT_ATOMS: atom_id res chain seq x y z
N MET A 1 32.53 -7.62 -18.65
CA MET A 1 31.84 -6.39 -19.14
C MET A 1 30.76 -6.11 -18.10
N THR A 2 30.94 -5.09 -17.29
CA THR A 2 29.92 -4.65 -16.34
C THR A 2 28.72 -4.14 -17.14
N ASP A 3 27.59 -4.84 -17.01
CA ASP A 3 26.30 -4.43 -17.56
C ASP A 3 26.06 -2.95 -17.16
N PRO A 4 25.75 -2.04 -18.12
CA PRO A 4 25.49 -0.66 -17.75
C PRO A 4 24.38 -0.66 -16.70
N SER A 5 24.66 -0.09 -15.52
CA SER A 5 23.72 -0.08 -14.40
C SER A 5 22.34 0.38 -14.88
N LEU A 6 21.32 -0.47 -14.69
CA LEU A 6 19.94 -0.14 -15.05
C LEU A 6 19.56 1.19 -14.42
N ARG A 7 19.16 2.17 -15.24
CA ARG A 7 18.73 3.50 -14.78
C ARG A 7 17.23 3.68 -15.00
N LEU A 8 16.52 4.04 -13.95
CA LEU A 8 15.10 4.34 -14.00
C LEU A 8 14.73 5.49 -13.07
N ALA A 9 13.57 6.08 -13.27
CA ALA A 9 13.01 7.06 -12.34
C ALA A 9 11.74 6.53 -11.66
N TYR A 10 11.59 6.88 -10.40
CA TYR A 10 10.34 6.72 -9.65
C TYR A 10 9.56 8.03 -9.66
N LEU A 11 8.27 7.96 -9.92
CA LEU A 11 7.33 9.05 -9.71
C LEU A 11 6.36 8.71 -8.60
N VAL A 12 6.27 9.58 -7.61
CA VAL A 12 5.39 9.42 -6.45
C VAL A 12 4.55 10.69 -6.29
N SER A 13 3.32 10.56 -5.84
CA SER A 13 2.45 11.70 -5.55
C SER A 13 3.05 12.62 -4.49
N ARG A 14 3.66 12.03 -3.44
CA ARG A 14 4.33 12.74 -2.34
C ARG A 14 5.45 11.89 -1.76
N TYR A 15 6.66 12.44 -1.68
CA TYR A 15 7.82 11.69 -1.22
C TYR A 15 8.88 12.62 -0.57
N PRO A 16 9.50 12.22 0.56
CA PRO A 16 9.05 11.14 1.43
C PRO A 16 7.72 11.44 2.14
N ALA A 17 7.03 10.41 2.62
CA ALA A 17 5.77 10.55 3.35
C ALA A 17 5.61 9.45 4.42
N LEU A 18 5.01 9.79 5.57
CA LEU A 18 4.80 8.88 6.70
C LEU A 18 4.01 7.62 6.31
N SER A 19 3.02 7.76 5.45
CA SER A 19 2.19 6.64 5.00
C SER A 19 2.83 5.78 3.91
N HIS A 20 3.98 6.20 3.36
CA HIS A 20 4.63 5.56 2.21
C HIS A 20 6.10 5.20 2.49
N THR A 21 6.43 4.85 3.73
CA THR A 21 7.80 4.46 4.14
C THR A 21 8.33 3.26 3.36
N PHE A 22 7.46 2.40 2.86
CA PHE A 22 7.83 1.26 2.02
C PHE A 22 8.46 1.70 0.69
N ILE A 23 8.05 2.85 0.10
CA ILE A 23 8.68 3.38 -1.13
C ILE A 23 10.11 3.83 -0.85
N LEU A 24 10.35 4.49 0.30
CA LEU A 24 11.69 4.88 0.72
C LEU A 24 12.61 3.65 0.86
N ARG A 25 12.12 2.62 1.56
CA ARG A 25 12.84 1.36 1.73
C ARG A 25 13.13 0.66 0.41
N GLU A 26 12.16 0.67 -0.51
CA GLU A 26 12.29 0.08 -1.84
C GLU A 26 13.33 0.82 -2.68
N VAL A 27 13.27 2.14 -2.78
CA VAL A 27 14.24 2.97 -3.51
C VAL A 27 15.67 2.73 -3.00
N ARG A 28 15.87 2.75 -1.68
CA ARG A 28 17.19 2.50 -1.06
C ARG A 28 17.66 1.07 -1.32
N GLY A 29 16.75 0.11 -1.22
CA GLY A 29 17.06 -1.29 -1.45
C GLY A 29 17.45 -1.61 -2.90
N LEU A 30 16.79 -0.99 -3.88
CA LEU A 30 17.14 -1.12 -5.30
C LEU A 30 18.50 -0.46 -5.60
N ARG A 31 18.77 0.72 -5.04
CA ARG A 31 20.09 1.37 -5.17
C ARG A 31 21.20 0.53 -4.57
N ALA A 32 20.97 -0.12 -3.43
CA ALA A 32 21.94 -1.05 -2.84
C ALA A 32 22.25 -2.27 -3.73
N ARG A 33 21.39 -2.55 -4.71
CA ARG A 33 21.56 -3.60 -5.73
C ARG A 33 22.13 -3.09 -7.06
N GLY A 34 22.60 -1.85 -7.08
CA GLY A 34 23.25 -1.26 -8.25
C GLY A 34 22.30 -0.69 -9.29
N ILE A 35 21.00 -0.59 -9.02
CA ILE A 35 20.03 0.08 -9.90
C ILE A 35 20.07 1.59 -9.63
N ASP A 36 20.35 2.41 -10.65
CA ASP A 36 20.33 3.89 -10.54
C ASP A 36 18.88 4.39 -10.52
N VAL A 37 18.28 4.48 -9.33
CA VAL A 37 16.91 4.97 -9.14
C VAL A 37 16.93 6.47 -8.86
N ARG A 38 16.38 7.27 -9.78
CA ARG A 38 16.11 8.70 -9.60
C ARG A 38 14.68 8.88 -9.10
N VAL A 39 14.45 9.84 -8.20
CA VAL A 39 13.10 10.05 -7.65
C VAL A 39 12.57 11.42 -8.04
N ALA A 40 11.33 11.43 -8.53
CA ALA A 40 10.52 12.63 -8.71
C ALA A 40 9.25 12.54 -7.85
N SER A 41 8.82 13.65 -7.30
CA SER A 41 7.59 13.79 -6.53
C SER A 41 6.74 14.91 -7.10
N ILE A 42 5.43 14.70 -7.21
CA ILE A 42 4.51 15.75 -7.65
C ILE A 42 4.46 16.86 -6.60
N ASN A 43 4.26 16.49 -5.33
CA ASN A 43 4.13 17.41 -4.21
C ASN A 43 5.34 17.34 -3.27
N ASP A 44 5.49 18.36 -2.43
CA ASP A 44 6.45 18.37 -1.34
C ASP A 44 6.16 17.26 -0.31
N PRO A 45 7.13 16.93 0.58
CA PRO A 45 6.91 16.03 1.71
C PRO A 45 5.67 16.40 2.53
N ASP A 46 5.12 15.44 3.28
CA ASP A 46 3.92 15.64 4.11
C ASP A 46 4.17 16.43 5.40
N ARG A 47 5.41 16.77 5.69
CA ARG A 47 5.85 17.51 6.86
C ARG A 47 7.09 18.36 6.57
N SER A 48 7.39 19.28 7.50
CA SER A 48 8.59 20.14 7.43
C SER A 48 9.88 19.32 7.51
N VAL A 49 10.98 19.90 7.05
CA VAL A 49 12.32 19.26 7.05
C VAL A 49 12.72 18.80 8.46
N ASP A 50 12.37 19.55 9.50
CA ASP A 50 12.69 19.20 10.89
C ASP A 50 11.96 17.96 11.38
N GLY A 51 10.77 17.66 10.79
CA GLY A 51 10.00 16.46 11.08
C GLY A 51 10.44 15.22 10.30
N LEU A 52 11.41 15.35 9.38
CA LEU A 52 11.95 14.22 8.61
C LEU A 52 13.06 13.51 9.41
N THR A 53 13.15 12.19 9.26
CA THR A 53 14.32 11.43 9.73
C THR A 53 15.56 11.80 8.93
N ALA A 54 16.75 11.39 9.38
CA ALA A 54 18.01 11.64 8.65
C ALA A 54 17.96 11.04 7.22
N GLU A 55 17.44 9.82 7.09
CA GLU A 55 17.28 9.14 5.81
C GLU A 55 16.29 9.85 4.87
N GLU A 56 15.17 10.29 5.42
CA GLU A 56 14.16 11.04 4.65
C GLU A 56 14.68 12.40 4.19
N ARG A 57 15.50 13.08 4.99
CA ARG A 57 16.15 14.34 4.60
C ARG A 57 17.13 14.14 3.45
N GLU A 58 17.92 13.07 3.52
CA GLU A 58 18.84 12.69 2.43
C GLU A 58 18.10 12.45 1.12
N GLU A 59 17.00 11.68 1.18
CA GLU A 59 16.18 11.42 -0.01
C GLU A 59 15.46 12.66 -0.51
N ALA A 60 14.94 13.52 0.37
CA ALA A 60 14.30 14.77 -0.01
C ALA A 60 15.28 15.71 -0.75
N ALA A 61 16.54 15.73 -0.33
CA ALA A 61 17.57 16.54 -0.99
C ALA A 61 17.90 16.06 -2.42
N ARG A 62 17.67 14.78 -2.73
CA ARG A 62 17.93 14.17 -4.05
C ARG A 62 16.70 14.08 -4.93
N THR A 63 15.50 14.41 -4.39
CA THR A 63 14.20 14.27 -5.07
C THR A 63 13.92 15.51 -5.93
N PHE A 64 13.46 15.28 -7.17
CA PHE A 64 12.93 16.35 -8.01
C PHE A 64 11.47 16.61 -7.68
N TYR A 65 11.14 17.80 -7.20
CA TYR A 65 9.77 18.21 -6.87
C TYR A 65 9.15 19.00 -8.02
N VAL A 66 8.18 18.39 -8.70
CA VAL A 66 7.56 18.97 -9.89
C VAL A 66 6.91 20.33 -9.57
N LYS A 67 6.05 20.39 -8.56
CA LYS A 67 5.35 21.64 -8.20
C LYS A 67 6.27 22.71 -7.62
N ARG A 68 7.35 22.32 -6.93
CA ARG A 68 8.33 23.28 -6.39
C ARG A 68 9.06 24.05 -7.48
N ALA A 69 9.18 23.46 -8.69
CA ALA A 69 9.78 24.17 -9.82
C ALA A 69 8.94 25.38 -10.30
N GLY A 70 7.67 25.47 -9.91
CA GLY A 70 6.79 26.62 -10.08
C GLY A 70 6.58 27.04 -11.54
N ALA A 71 6.20 28.31 -11.74
CA ALA A 71 5.91 28.84 -13.07
C ALA A 71 7.11 28.81 -14.02
N ARG A 72 8.35 28.99 -13.50
CA ARG A 72 9.55 28.90 -14.32
C ARG A 72 9.78 27.49 -14.84
N GLY A 73 9.54 26.48 -13.99
CA GLY A 73 9.62 25.08 -14.38
C GLY A 73 8.55 24.72 -15.40
N ALA A 74 7.31 25.20 -15.20
CA ALA A 74 6.20 25.02 -16.13
C ALA A 74 6.51 25.61 -17.51
N LEU A 75 6.96 26.87 -17.57
CA LEU A 75 7.33 27.51 -18.82
C LEU A 75 8.46 26.75 -19.54
N ALA A 76 9.52 26.38 -18.82
CA ALA A 76 10.64 25.62 -19.37
C ALA A 76 10.20 24.23 -19.88
N GLY A 77 9.30 23.54 -19.15
CA GLY A 77 8.70 22.28 -19.58
C GLY A 77 7.85 22.43 -20.85
N LEU A 78 7.00 23.46 -20.92
CA LEU A 78 6.16 23.73 -22.09
C LEU A 78 7.00 24.09 -23.33
N VAL A 79 8.04 24.95 -23.18
CA VAL A 79 8.97 25.25 -24.27
C VAL A 79 9.66 23.97 -24.76
N TRP A 80 10.13 23.14 -23.83
CA TRP A 80 10.75 21.85 -24.17
C TRP A 80 9.77 20.92 -24.92
N ALA A 81 8.49 20.87 -24.53
CA ALA A 81 7.46 20.08 -25.20
C ALA A 81 7.17 20.63 -26.61
N LEU A 82 7.03 21.95 -26.75
CA LEU A 82 6.78 22.63 -28.04
C LEU A 82 7.89 22.44 -29.06
N CYS A 83 9.15 22.25 -28.62
CA CYS A 83 10.24 21.84 -29.50
C CYS A 83 10.05 20.44 -30.12
N ARG A 84 9.02 19.68 -29.69
CA ARG A 84 8.62 18.34 -30.17
C ARG A 84 7.15 18.32 -30.57
N PRO A 85 6.75 19.05 -31.63
CA PRO A 85 5.35 19.40 -31.88
C PRO A 85 4.41 18.19 -32.01
N ARG A 86 4.87 17.11 -32.64
CA ARG A 86 4.08 15.86 -32.78
C ARG A 86 3.82 15.21 -31.42
N HIS A 87 4.83 15.10 -30.59
CA HIS A 87 4.76 14.52 -29.24
C HIS A 87 3.92 15.41 -28.31
N CYS A 88 4.13 16.73 -28.38
CA CYS A 88 3.36 17.71 -27.65
C CYS A 88 1.86 17.61 -27.98
N LEU A 89 1.51 17.58 -29.28
CA LEU A 89 0.11 17.45 -29.72
C LEU A 89 -0.51 16.12 -29.25
N ALA A 90 0.21 15.01 -29.36
CA ALA A 90 -0.28 13.70 -28.90
C ALA A 90 -0.59 13.70 -27.40
N ALA A 91 0.33 14.21 -26.55
CA ALA A 91 0.12 14.33 -25.12
C ALA A 91 -1.02 15.28 -24.76
N PHE A 92 -1.13 16.42 -25.45
CA PHE A 92 -2.18 17.41 -25.26
C PHE A 92 -3.56 16.83 -25.60
N VAL A 93 -3.69 16.17 -26.75
CA VAL A 93 -4.94 15.52 -27.17
C VAL A 93 -5.32 14.41 -26.18
N GLN A 94 -4.35 13.62 -25.71
CA GLN A 94 -4.60 12.60 -24.68
C GLN A 94 -5.09 13.24 -23.38
N ALA A 95 -4.48 14.33 -22.93
CA ALA A 95 -4.90 15.05 -21.73
C ALA A 95 -6.34 15.56 -21.81
N LEU A 96 -6.76 16.07 -22.98
CA LEU A 96 -8.14 16.49 -23.23
C LEU A 96 -9.11 15.28 -23.23
N ARG A 97 -8.74 14.17 -23.90
CA ARG A 97 -9.57 12.96 -23.98
C ARG A 97 -9.87 12.38 -22.60
N LEU A 98 -8.92 12.44 -21.66
CA LEU A 98 -9.14 11.98 -20.28
C LEU A 98 -10.19 12.79 -19.54
N GLY A 99 -10.44 14.05 -19.94
CA GLY A 99 -11.49 14.88 -19.37
C GLY A 99 -12.91 14.53 -19.87
N GLY A 100 -13.02 13.87 -21.02
CA GLY A 100 -14.30 13.60 -21.67
C GLY A 100 -15.07 14.91 -21.93
N SER A 101 -16.31 14.98 -21.48
CA SER A 101 -17.17 16.18 -21.54
C SER A 101 -17.17 17.03 -20.25
N ASP A 102 -16.45 16.61 -19.21
CA ASP A 102 -16.40 17.29 -17.92
C ASP A 102 -15.31 18.37 -17.93
N LEU A 103 -15.72 19.64 -17.89
CA LEU A 103 -14.81 20.81 -17.90
C LEU A 103 -13.81 20.78 -16.74
N ARG A 104 -14.21 20.29 -15.56
CA ARG A 104 -13.32 20.17 -14.40
C ARG A 104 -12.24 19.13 -14.65
N ARG A 105 -12.61 17.97 -15.20
CA ARG A 105 -11.66 16.91 -15.57
C ARG A 105 -10.73 17.36 -16.70
N ILE A 106 -11.24 18.12 -17.68
CA ILE A 106 -10.42 18.73 -18.73
C ILE A 106 -9.38 19.67 -18.11
N ALA A 107 -9.78 20.54 -17.17
CA ALA A 107 -8.85 21.44 -16.48
C ALA A 107 -7.77 20.65 -15.73
N TYR A 108 -8.13 19.58 -15.01
CA TYR A 108 -7.12 18.69 -14.40
C TYR A 108 -6.20 18.05 -15.44
N GLY A 109 -6.74 17.61 -16.57
CA GLY A 109 -5.95 17.07 -17.69
C GLY A 109 -4.89 18.06 -18.18
N LEU A 110 -5.23 19.34 -18.29
CA LEU A 110 -4.29 20.40 -18.66
C LEU A 110 -3.19 20.59 -17.58
N PHE A 111 -3.53 20.54 -16.29
CA PHE A 111 -2.54 20.58 -15.23
C PHE A 111 -1.59 19.39 -15.31
N TYR A 112 -2.11 18.16 -15.50
CA TYR A 112 -1.30 16.96 -15.66
C TYR A 112 -0.41 17.01 -16.91
N PHE A 113 -0.87 17.64 -18.00
CA PHE A 113 -0.05 17.87 -19.19
C PHE A 113 1.16 18.78 -18.89
N VAL A 114 0.96 19.87 -18.14
CA VAL A 114 2.04 20.76 -17.73
C VAL A 114 3.03 20.02 -16.80
N GLU A 115 2.54 19.30 -15.81
CA GLU A 115 3.37 18.47 -14.92
C GLU A 115 4.16 17.41 -15.72
N ALA A 116 3.52 16.79 -16.72
CA ALA A 116 4.17 15.82 -17.61
C ALA A 116 5.27 16.46 -18.47
N ALA A 117 5.06 17.70 -18.97
CA ALA A 117 6.08 18.42 -19.71
C ALA A 117 7.30 18.77 -18.83
N MET A 118 7.07 19.19 -17.57
CA MET A 118 8.12 19.44 -16.58
C MET A 118 8.91 18.16 -16.27
N LEU A 119 8.20 17.07 -16.00
CA LEU A 119 8.79 15.77 -15.67
C LEU A 119 9.55 15.19 -16.87
N GLY A 120 8.97 15.24 -18.08
CA GLY A 120 9.61 14.75 -19.32
C GLY A 120 10.91 15.47 -19.63
N ARG A 121 10.95 16.81 -19.43
CA ARG A 121 12.18 17.58 -19.54
C ARG A 121 13.25 17.12 -18.54
N TRP A 122 12.85 16.89 -17.27
CA TRP A 122 13.77 16.42 -16.24
C TRP A 122 14.28 15.00 -16.55
N LEU A 123 13.43 14.06 -16.95
CA LEU A 123 13.82 12.70 -17.33
C LEU A 123 14.83 12.70 -18.48
N ALA A 124 14.58 13.52 -19.51
CA ALA A 124 15.50 13.67 -20.64
C ALA A 124 16.86 14.21 -20.20
N ALA A 125 16.90 15.19 -19.27
CA ALA A 125 18.14 15.73 -18.72
C ALA A 125 18.91 14.71 -17.85
N GLN A 126 18.19 13.74 -17.22
CA GLN A 126 18.80 12.67 -16.43
C GLN A 126 19.21 11.45 -17.27
N GLY A 127 18.86 11.41 -18.56
CA GLY A 127 19.11 10.24 -19.42
C GLY A 127 18.32 8.99 -18.97
N VAL A 128 17.14 9.18 -18.41
CA VAL A 128 16.26 8.10 -17.94
C VAL A 128 15.36 7.64 -19.08
N THR A 129 15.28 6.32 -19.30
CA THR A 129 14.47 5.69 -20.34
C THR A 129 13.27 4.90 -19.81
N HIS A 130 13.15 4.76 -18.49
CA HIS A 130 12.04 4.07 -17.84
C HIS A 130 11.53 4.85 -16.64
N LEU A 131 10.20 5.03 -16.57
CA LEU A 131 9.49 5.66 -15.47
C LEU A 131 8.64 4.63 -14.74
N HIS A 132 8.87 4.45 -13.46
CA HIS A 132 8.05 3.63 -12.58
C HIS A 132 7.20 4.51 -11.66
N VAL A 133 5.91 4.27 -11.56
CA VAL A 133 4.99 5.09 -10.77
C VAL A 133 4.35 4.25 -9.67
N HIS A 134 4.42 4.70 -8.43
CA HIS A 134 3.64 4.10 -7.35
C HIS A 134 2.24 4.70 -7.30
N PHE A 135 1.26 3.81 -7.20
CA PHE A 135 -0.18 4.05 -7.26
C PHE A 135 -0.69 4.48 -8.65
N ALA A 136 -1.73 3.81 -9.12
CA ALA A 136 -2.42 4.15 -10.37
C ALA A 136 -3.33 5.40 -10.24
N THR A 137 -3.05 6.30 -9.31
CA THR A 137 -3.74 7.57 -9.02
C THR A 137 -3.29 8.70 -9.97
N PRO A 138 -3.58 10.00 -9.72
CA PRO A 138 -3.19 11.10 -10.61
C PRO A 138 -1.71 11.16 -11.00
N ALA A 139 -0.78 10.74 -10.13
CA ALA A 139 0.64 10.69 -10.50
C ALA A 139 0.90 9.77 -11.69
N ALA A 140 0.19 8.63 -11.78
CA ALA A 140 0.29 7.73 -12.93
C ALA A 140 -0.34 8.32 -14.19
N THR A 141 -1.31 9.24 -14.08
CA THR A 141 -1.82 10.00 -15.25
C THR A 141 -0.72 10.90 -15.80
N VAL A 142 0.04 11.59 -14.93
CA VAL A 142 1.21 12.37 -15.36
C VAL A 142 2.24 11.44 -16.00
N GLY A 143 2.55 10.29 -15.39
CA GLY A 143 3.47 9.29 -15.96
C GLY A 143 3.04 8.80 -17.34
N MET A 144 1.76 8.51 -17.54
CA MET A 144 1.20 8.10 -18.83
C MET A 144 1.37 9.21 -19.88
N LEU A 145 1.08 10.47 -19.55
CA LEU A 145 1.27 11.59 -20.48
C LEU A 145 2.73 11.81 -20.87
N VAL A 146 3.67 11.54 -19.95
CA VAL A 146 5.11 11.61 -20.23
C VAL A 146 5.54 10.67 -21.35
N THR A 147 4.94 9.48 -21.47
CA THR A 147 5.31 8.52 -22.54
C THR A 147 5.04 9.05 -23.95
N HIS A 148 4.14 10.02 -24.07
CA HIS A 148 3.90 10.73 -25.35
C HIS A 148 4.95 11.82 -25.61
N LEU A 149 5.53 12.43 -24.55
CA LEU A 149 6.44 13.59 -24.63
C LEU A 149 7.91 13.20 -24.71
N ALA A 150 8.29 12.10 -24.11
CA ALA A 150 9.67 11.64 -23.99
C ALA A 150 9.77 10.15 -24.38
N PRO A 151 10.94 9.70 -24.91
CA PRO A 151 11.18 8.29 -25.24
C PRO A 151 11.41 7.47 -23.95
N VAL A 152 10.40 7.39 -23.10
CA VAL A 152 10.44 6.61 -21.86
C VAL A 152 9.32 5.57 -21.86
N THR A 153 9.59 4.39 -21.34
CA THR A 153 8.58 3.38 -21.05
C THR A 153 8.02 3.60 -19.65
N LEU A 154 6.81 3.11 -19.40
CA LEU A 154 6.10 3.25 -18.14
C LEU A 154 5.91 1.89 -17.46
N SER A 155 6.07 1.81 -16.15
CA SER A 155 5.50 0.76 -15.32
C SER A 155 4.83 1.35 -14.09
N ILE A 156 3.92 0.59 -13.48
CA ILE A 156 3.11 1.07 -12.34
C ILE A 156 3.10 -0.02 -11.28
N THR A 157 3.23 0.37 -10.00
CA THR A 157 2.86 -0.51 -8.88
C THR A 157 1.48 -0.13 -8.37
N VAL A 158 0.57 -1.11 -8.37
CA VAL A 158 -0.80 -1.00 -7.86
C VAL A 158 -0.86 -1.57 -6.44
N HIS A 159 -1.43 -0.79 -5.51
CA HIS A 159 -1.34 -1.07 -4.07
C HIS A 159 -2.64 -1.49 -3.42
N GLY A 160 -3.79 -0.99 -3.86
CA GLY A 160 -4.99 -1.31 -3.11
C GLY A 160 -6.30 -0.74 -3.62
N PRO A 161 -7.33 -0.83 -2.77
CA PRO A 161 -8.72 -0.62 -3.19
C PRO A 161 -9.01 0.80 -3.66
N ASP A 162 -8.32 1.82 -3.16
CA ASP A 162 -8.54 3.21 -3.61
C ASP A 162 -8.39 3.36 -5.12
N GLU A 163 -7.54 2.54 -5.75
CA GLU A 163 -7.27 2.55 -7.19
C GLU A 163 -8.36 1.83 -7.99
N PHE A 164 -9.14 0.97 -7.34
CA PHE A 164 -10.17 0.13 -7.96
C PHE A 164 -11.59 0.67 -7.76
N TYR A 165 -11.87 1.38 -6.66
CA TYR A 165 -13.22 1.92 -6.37
C TYR A 165 -13.72 2.89 -7.44
N ASP A 166 -12.82 3.64 -8.05
CA ASP A 166 -13.13 4.50 -9.19
C ASP A 166 -12.15 4.24 -10.35
N ALA A 167 -12.03 2.98 -10.75
CA ALA A 167 -11.13 2.58 -11.83
C ALA A 167 -11.35 3.38 -13.13
N PRO A 168 -12.60 3.69 -13.57
CA PRO A 168 -12.84 4.58 -14.71
C PRO A 168 -12.40 6.02 -14.45
N GLY A 169 -12.69 6.59 -13.26
CA GLY A 169 -12.30 7.94 -12.91
C GLY A 169 -10.79 8.14 -12.79
N TYR A 170 -10.07 7.10 -12.40
CA TYR A 170 -8.61 7.07 -12.42
C TYR A 170 -8.02 6.64 -13.76
N HIS A 171 -8.82 6.30 -14.76
CA HIS A 171 -8.34 5.82 -16.08
C HIS A 171 -7.40 4.61 -15.92
N LEU A 172 -7.77 3.66 -15.05
CA LEU A 172 -6.91 2.53 -14.72
C LEU A 172 -6.62 1.67 -15.95
N ARG A 173 -7.62 1.45 -16.80
CA ARG A 173 -7.45 0.68 -18.04
C ARG A 173 -6.43 1.33 -18.98
N GLU A 174 -6.58 2.62 -19.25
CA GLU A 174 -5.68 3.37 -20.12
C GLU A 174 -4.23 3.37 -19.58
N LYS A 175 -4.07 3.43 -18.27
CA LYS A 175 -2.76 3.33 -17.61
C LYS A 175 -2.15 1.94 -17.75
N ILE A 176 -2.93 0.88 -17.60
CA ILE A 176 -2.50 -0.51 -17.84
C ILE A 176 -2.09 -0.69 -19.31
N ASP A 177 -2.88 -0.13 -20.23
CA ASP A 177 -2.58 -0.22 -21.66
C ASP A 177 -1.26 0.50 -22.00
N ALA A 178 -1.03 1.68 -21.42
CA ALA A 178 0.20 2.46 -21.62
C ALA A 178 1.43 1.86 -20.92
N ALA A 179 1.25 1.08 -19.87
CA ALA A 179 2.34 0.48 -19.12
C ALA A 179 2.97 -0.69 -19.88
N ALA A 180 4.30 -0.79 -19.86
CA ALA A 180 5.05 -1.96 -20.34
C ALA A 180 4.78 -3.18 -19.45
N PHE A 181 4.68 -2.97 -18.14
CA PHE A 181 4.27 -3.96 -17.15
C PHE A 181 3.68 -3.26 -15.92
N VAL A 182 2.95 -4.03 -15.10
CA VAL A 182 2.32 -3.56 -13.87
C VAL A 182 2.69 -4.48 -12.73
N CYS A 183 3.29 -3.93 -11.69
CA CYS A 183 3.56 -4.63 -10.45
C CYS A 183 2.31 -4.59 -9.56
N CYS A 184 1.87 -5.74 -9.07
CA CYS A 184 0.77 -5.88 -8.12
C CYS A 184 1.34 -6.36 -6.80
N ILE A 185 0.99 -5.70 -5.69
CA ILE A 185 1.54 -6.06 -4.37
C ILE A 185 1.00 -7.40 -3.84
N GLY A 186 -0.07 -7.92 -4.43
CA GLY A 186 -0.68 -9.20 -4.09
C GLY A 186 -1.60 -9.72 -5.17
N ALA A 187 -2.12 -10.93 -4.97
CA ALA A 187 -3.03 -11.59 -5.91
C ALA A 187 -4.36 -10.85 -6.03
N PHE A 188 -4.85 -10.25 -4.93
CA PHE A 188 -6.05 -9.40 -4.95
C PHE A 188 -5.85 -8.23 -5.92
N ALA A 189 -4.78 -7.43 -5.76
CA ALA A 189 -4.51 -6.30 -6.64
C ALA A 189 -4.38 -6.76 -8.11
N ARG A 190 -3.72 -7.90 -8.36
CA ARG A 190 -3.63 -8.49 -9.69
C ARG A 190 -4.99 -8.87 -10.26
N SER A 191 -5.85 -9.53 -9.47
CA SER A 191 -7.20 -9.91 -9.91
C SER A 191 -8.06 -8.70 -10.28
N GLN A 192 -7.94 -7.61 -9.53
CA GLN A 192 -8.65 -6.36 -9.84
C GLN A 192 -8.13 -5.72 -11.14
N CYS A 193 -6.83 -5.75 -11.39
CA CYS A 193 -6.26 -5.33 -12.67
C CYS A 193 -6.75 -6.22 -13.82
N MET A 194 -6.83 -7.53 -13.62
CA MET A 194 -7.35 -8.48 -14.61
C MET A 194 -8.83 -8.24 -14.94
N LEU A 195 -9.62 -7.82 -13.96
CA LEU A 195 -11.04 -7.49 -14.14
C LEU A 195 -11.23 -6.27 -15.07
N VAL A 196 -10.33 -5.28 -14.98
CA VAL A 196 -10.40 -4.03 -15.74
C VAL A 196 -9.75 -4.15 -17.11
N ALA A 197 -8.69 -4.95 -17.24
CA ALA A 197 -7.88 -5.08 -18.46
C ALA A 197 -8.34 -6.25 -19.34
N PRO A 198 -8.16 -6.16 -20.68
CA PRO A 198 -8.40 -7.30 -21.56
C PRO A 198 -7.40 -8.43 -21.28
N GLU A 199 -7.79 -9.67 -21.55
CA GLU A 199 -6.98 -10.87 -21.31
C GLU A 199 -5.58 -10.78 -21.95
N ALA A 200 -5.46 -10.19 -23.12
CA ALA A 200 -4.18 -9.96 -23.80
C ALA A 200 -3.18 -9.09 -23.00
N ALA A 201 -3.66 -8.32 -22.02
CA ALA A 201 -2.82 -7.50 -21.15
C ALA A 201 -2.38 -8.24 -19.88
N TRP A 202 -2.90 -9.44 -19.59
CA TRP A 202 -2.63 -10.14 -18.33
C TRP A 202 -1.17 -10.53 -18.14
N GLU A 203 -0.46 -10.73 -19.24
CA GLU A 203 0.99 -10.99 -19.21
C GLU A 203 1.83 -9.81 -18.71
N LYS A 204 1.25 -8.60 -18.63
CA LYS A 204 1.91 -7.42 -18.05
C LYS A 204 1.95 -7.47 -16.53
N PHE A 205 1.13 -8.30 -15.87
CA PHE A 205 0.96 -8.27 -14.41
C PHE A 205 2.00 -9.14 -13.70
N GLU A 206 2.88 -8.48 -12.94
CA GLU A 206 3.89 -9.09 -12.09
C GLU A 206 3.47 -9.02 -10.61
N LEU A 207 3.76 -10.07 -9.84
CA LEU A 207 3.58 -10.01 -8.39
C LEU A 207 4.87 -9.48 -7.74
N ALA A 208 4.77 -8.32 -7.14
CA ALA A 208 5.84 -7.63 -6.41
C ALA A 208 5.38 -7.31 -4.99
N PRO A 209 5.37 -8.29 -4.07
CA PRO A 209 4.90 -8.07 -2.70
C PRO A 209 5.74 -7.03 -1.99
N LEU A 210 5.08 -6.20 -1.18
CA LEU A 210 5.74 -5.35 -0.20
C LEU A 210 6.43 -6.22 0.87
N GLY A 211 7.20 -5.57 1.75
CA GLY A 211 7.81 -6.29 2.86
C GLY A 211 8.33 -5.34 3.92
N ILE A 212 8.75 -5.94 5.02
CA ILE A 212 9.53 -5.30 6.07
C ILE A 212 10.80 -6.11 6.31
N ASP A 213 11.79 -5.48 6.90
CA ASP A 213 12.96 -6.21 7.40
C ASP A 213 12.66 -6.72 8.82
N PRO A 214 12.47 -8.04 9.04
CA PRO A 214 12.19 -8.56 10.38
C PRO A 214 13.32 -8.32 11.39
N ALA A 215 14.53 -8.03 10.93
CA ALA A 215 15.66 -7.70 11.79
C ALA A 215 15.50 -6.33 12.46
N GLU A 216 14.74 -5.42 11.83
CA GLU A 216 14.41 -4.12 12.43
C GLU A 216 13.32 -4.19 13.51
N PHE A 217 12.60 -5.33 13.61
CA PHE A 217 11.48 -5.54 14.52
C PHE A 217 11.79 -6.71 15.47
N THR A 218 12.46 -6.38 16.57
CA THR A 218 12.83 -7.39 17.58
C THR A 218 11.62 -7.67 18.49
N PRO A 219 11.16 -8.92 18.57
CA PRO A 219 10.09 -9.30 19.49
C PRO A 219 10.48 -9.01 20.94
N ARG A 220 9.52 -8.59 21.73
CA ARG A 220 9.65 -8.53 23.17
C ARG A 220 9.15 -9.82 23.83
N PRO A 221 9.62 -10.16 25.03
CA PRO A 221 8.98 -11.21 25.81
C PRO A 221 7.49 -10.86 26.05
N PRO A 222 6.57 -11.84 25.97
CA PRO A 222 5.18 -11.63 26.32
C PRO A 222 5.04 -11.12 27.75
N ARG A 223 4.11 -10.18 27.98
CA ARG A 223 3.79 -9.73 29.34
C ARG A 223 2.96 -10.82 30.06
N VAL A 224 3.32 -11.10 31.29
CA VAL A 224 2.56 -12.03 32.11
C VAL A 224 1.40 -11.25 32.75
N ALA A 225 0.14 -11.70 32.49
CA ALA A 225 -1.06 -11.05 33.00
C ALA A 225 -1.05 -9.52 32.82
N PRO A 226 -1.05 -9.01 31.57
CA PRO A 226 -0.97 -7.57 31.32
C PRO A 226 -2.21 -6.84 31.88
N ASP A 227 -1.93 -5.76 32.66
CA ASP A 227 -2.95 -4.93 33.25
C ASP A 227 -2.54 -3.45 33.13
N PRO A 228 -3.22 -2.64 32.30
CA PRO A 228 -4.25 -3.02 31.34
C PRO A 228 -3.69 -3.89 30.16
N PHE A 229 -4.59 -4.62 29.51
CA PHE A 229 -4.28 -5.27 28.24
C PHE A 229 -4.23 -4.22 27.10
N GLU A 230 -3.06 -4.04 26.51
CA GLU A 230 -2.79 -2.97 25.54
C GLU A 230 -3.10 -3.40 24.12
N ILE A 231 -4.10 -2.77 23.50
CA ILE A 231 -4.50 -2.95 22.10
C ILE A 231 -3.93 -1.79 21.30
N LEU A 232 -3.14 -2.08 20.27
CA LEU A 232 -2.56 -1.07 19.38
C LEU A 232 -3.28 -1.08 18.03
N CYS A 233 -3.59 0.13 17.52
CA CYS A 233 -4.06 0.37 16.16
C CYS A 233 -3.22 1.48 15.53
N VAL A 234 -2.60 1.18 14.39
CA VAL A 234 -1.77 2.14 13.65
C VAL A 234 -2.35 2.39 12.28
N GLY A 235 -2.67 3.64 11.96
CA GLY A 235 -3.19 4.01 10.66
C GLY A 235 -3.75 5.43 10.62
N ARG A 236 -4.02 5.93 9.42
CA ARG A 236 -4.69 7.23 9.25
C ARG A 236 -6.07 7.19 9.91
N LEU A 237 -6.47 8.28 10.55
CA LEU A 237 -7.81 8.39 11.13
C LEU A 237 -8.80 8.85 10.05
N VAL A 238 -9.28 7.87 9.29
CA VAL A 238 -10.22 8.05 8.16
C VAL A 238 -11.26 6.93 8.16
N PRO A 239 -12.46 7.12 7.56
CA PRO A 239 -13.54 6.14 7.59
C PRO A 239 -13.11 4.74 7.15
N ALA A 240 -12.27 4.64 6.12
CA ALA A 240 -11.78 3.37 5.57
C ALA A 240 -11.03 2.48 6.59
N LYS A 241 -10.54 3.05 7.69
CA LYS A 241 -9.78 2.32 8.73
C LYS A 241 -10.65 1.76 9.87
N GLY A 242 -11.94 2.09 9.90
CA GLY A 242 -12.90 1.49 10.82
C GLY A 242 -12.63 1.67 12.31
N GLN A 243 -11.87 2.73 12.71
CA GLN A 243 -11.54 2.94 14.14
C GLN A 243 -12.77 3.05 15.03
N ARG A 244 -13.92 3.51 14.51
CA ARG A 244 -15.18 3.54 15.26
C ARG A 244 -15.64 2.14 15.69
N VAL A 245 -15.51 1.14 14.81
CA VAL A 245 -15.83 -0.25 15.13
C VAL A 245 -14.94 -0.78 16.25
N LEU A 246 -13.64 -0.41 16.20
CA LEU A 246 -12.69 -0.79 17.25
C LEU A 246 -12.98 -0.08 18.58
N VAL A 247 -13.37 1.20 18.57
CA VAL A 247 -13.80 1.93 19.79
C VAL A 247 -15.07 1.27 20.37
N ALA A 248 -16.04 0.89 19.54
CA ALA A 248 -17.24 0.17 20.02
C ALA A 248 -16.91 -1.20 20.63
N ALA A 249 -15.95 -1.92 20.04
CA ALA A 249 -15.50 -3.19 20.59
C ALA A 249 -14.79 -3.02 21.95
N VAL A 250 -14.01 -1.96 22.12
CA VAL A 250 -13.37 -1.63 23.42
C VAL A 250 -14.41 -1.24 24.47
N ASP A 251 -15.44 -0.50 24.09
CA ASP A 251 -16.57 -0.15 24.99
C ASP A 251 -17.23 -1.42 25.55
N GLU A 252 -17.49 -2.41 24.72
CA GLU A 252 -18.10 -3.66 25.17
C GLU A 252 -17.17 -4.45 26.10
N LEU A 253 -15.87 -4.55 25.79
CA LEU A 253 -14.90 -5.19 26.67
C LEU A 253 -14.81 -4.49 28.05
N VAL A 254 -14.90 -3.17 28.09
CA VAL A 254 -14.92 -2.38 29.34
C VAL A 254 -16.20 -2.67 30.12
N ARG A 255 -17.37 -2.74 29.47
CA ARG A 255 -18.64 -3.11 30.12
C ARG A 255 -18.65 -4.54 30.69
N GLU A 256 -17.90 -5.44 30.07
CA GLU A 256 -17.63 -6.79 30.59
C GLU A 256 -16.69 -6.79 31.81
N GLY A 257 -16.20 -5.64 32.23
CA GLY A 257 -15.25 -5.50 33.35
C GLY A 257 -13.80 -5.80 32.98
N ARG A 258 -13.46 -5.84 31.68
CA ARG A 258 -12.08 -6.07 31.21
C ARG A 258 -11.27 -4.77 31.33
N HIS A 259 -10.09 -4.85 31.91
CA HIS A 259 -9.18 -3.71 31.98
C HIS A 259 -8.33 -3.66 30.70
N VAL A 260 -8.83 -2.97 29.69
CA VAL A 260 -8.20 -2.82 28.36
C VAL A 260 -7.83 -1.36 28.08
N ARG A 261 -6.81 -1.15 27.26
CA ARG A 261 -6.43 0.16 26.74
C ARG A 261 -6.18 0.09 25.25
N LEU A 262 -6.86 0.93 24.50
CA LEU A 262 -6.68 1.12 23.05
C LEU A 262 -5.77 2.32 22.80
N ARG A 263 -4.68 2.09 22.04
CA ARG A 263 -3.82 3.16 21.52
C ARG A 263 -4.07 3.35 20.04
N LEU A 264 -4.57 4.52 19.65
CA LEU A 264 -4.77 4.95 18.27
C LEU A 264 -3.60 5.80 17.82
N VAL A 265 -2.79 5.26 16.90
CA VAL A 265 -1.61 5.94 16.34
C VAL A 265 -1.91 6.39 14.92
N GLY A 266 -1.82 7.68 14.70
CA GLY A 266 -2.03 8.31 13.40
C GLY A 266 -2.80 9.62 13.51
N ASN A 267 -2.90 10.32 12.40
CA ASN A 267 -3.68 11.53 12.23
C ASN A 267 -4.67 11.37 11.08
N GLY A 268 -5.70 12.20 11.06
CA GLY A 268 -6.67 12.22 9.97
C GLY A 268 -7.89 13.08 10.30
N PRO A 269 -8.76 13.29 9.31
CA PRO A 269 -9.95 14.13 9.47
C PRO A 269 -10.94 13.61 10.52
N ASP A 270 -10.97 12.29 10.78
CA ASP A 270 -11.90 11.68 11.73
C ASP A 270 -11.47 11.85 13.19
N ARG A 271 -10.30 12.44 13.48
CA ARG A 271 -9.77 12.53 14.84
C ARG A 271 -10.76 13.17 15.80
N ALA A 272 -11.29 14.36 15.48
CA ALA A 272 -12.22 15.07 16.36
C ALA A 272 -13.52 14.28 16.60
N ALA A 273 -14.02 13.59 15.56
CA ALA A 273 -15.22 12.78 15.67
C ALA A 273 -14.99 11.53 16.55
N LEU A 274 -13.81 10.93 16.46
CA LEU A 274 -13.42 9.78 17.32
C LEU A 274 -13.23 10.22 18.77
N GLU A 275 -12.59 11.37 19.02
CA GLU A 275 -12.44 11.94 20.37
C GLU A 275 -13.82 12.25 20.99
N GLY A 276 -14.74 12.79 20.20
CA GLY A 276 -16.13 13.02 20.62
C GLY A 276 -16.87 11.73 20.97
N GLU A 277 -16.67 10.67 20.19
CA GLU A 277 -17.28 9.36 20.45
C GLU A 277 -16.71 8.71 21.72
N VAL A 278 -15.41 8.77 21.92
CA VAL A 278 -14.72 8.30 23.13
C VAL A 278 -15.24 9.03 24.38
N ALA A 279 -15.43 10.36 24.30
CA ALA A 279 -16.01 11.14 25.38
C ALA A 279 -17.47 10.76 25.66
N TRP A 280 -18.29 10.61 24.62
CA TRP A 280 -19.70 10.20 24.76
C TRP A 280 -19.88 8.82 25.38
N ARG A 281 -18.95 7.87 25.12
CA ARG A 281 -18.94 6.53 25.71
C ARG A 281 -18.24 6.45 27.06
N GLU A 282 -17.73 7.58 27.58
CA GLU A 282 -16.97 7.66 28.84
C GLU A 282 -15.68 6.82 28.83
N LEU A 283 -15.08 6.60 27.64
CA LEU A 283 -13.88 5.77 27.46
C LEU A 283 -12.55 6.53 27.59
N GLY A 284 -12.53 7.74 28.17
CA GLY A 284 -11.34 8.59 28.26
C GLY A 284 -10.14 7.95 29.00
N ALA A 285 -10.41 7.02 29.94
CA ALA A 285 -9.35 6.26 30.61
C ALA A 285 -8.84 5.05 29.81
N HIS A 286 -9.58 4.63 28.77
CA HIS A 286 -9.36 3.41 28.01
C HIS A 286 -8.86 3.65 26.58
N VAL A 287 -8.99 4.86 26.03
CA VAL A 287 -8.57 5.18 24.66
C VAL A 287 -7.58 6.34 24.66
N VAL A 288 -6.41 6.10 24.05
CA VAL A 288 -5.32 7.08 23.96
C VAL A 288 -5.06 7.40 22.48
N PHE A 289 -5.04 8.69 22.16
CA PHE A 289 -4.70 9.20 20.81
C PHE A 289 -3.24 9.66 20.81
N GLU A 290 -2.34 8.86 20.24
CA GLU A 290 -0.89 9.15 20.19
C GLU A 290 -0.50 10.18 19.11
N GLY A 291 -1.42 10.47 18.16
CA GLY A 291 -1.11 11.29 16.99
C GLY A 291 -0.20 10.58 15.99
N GLY A 292 0.36 11.36 15.05
CA GLY A 292 1.33 10.85 14.09
C GLY A 292 2.68 10.60 14.75
N VAL A 293 3.14 9.35 14.71
CA VAL A 293 4.41 8.94 15.35
C VAL A 293 5.43 8.61 14.25
N PRO A 294 6.65 9.19 14.27
CA PRO A 294 7.72 8.85 13.36
C PRO A 294 8.17 7.37 13.46
N GLN A 295 8.77 6.88 12.37
CA GLN A 295 9.15 5.47 12.22
C GLN A 295 10.15 4.97 13.30
N ASP A 296 11.01 5.84 13.78
CA ASP A 296 11.98 5.53 14.84
C ASP A 296 11.33 5.29 16.22
N ARG A 297 10.20 5.95 16.48
CA ARG A 297 9.46 5.84 17.77
C ARG A 297 8.32 4.83 17.73
N ILE A 298 7.81 4.45 16.56
CA ILE A 298 6.66 3.55 16.45
C ILE A 298 6.96 2.16 17.06
N ARG A 299 8.21 1.69 16.96
CA ARG A 299 8.63 0.38 17.51
C ARG A 299 8.43 0.30 19.02
N ALA A 300 8.61 1.41 19.74
CA ALA A 300 8.37 1.44 21.17
C ALA A 300 6.89 1.29 21.54
N LEU A 301 5.97 1.70 20.65
CA LEU A 301 4.54 1.48 20.81
C LEU A 301 4.16 0.03 20.50
N TYR A 302 4.69 -0.54 19.43
CA TYR A 302 4.55 -1.98 19.16
C TYR A 302 5.04 -2.81 20.35
N ALA A 303 6.21 -2.48 20.93
CA ALA A 303 6.75 -3.21 22.08
C ALA A 303 5.88 -3.17 23.34
N LYS A 304 4.92 -2.25 23.45
CA LYS A 304 3.96 -2.17 24.58
C LYS A 304 2.66 -2.93 24.30
N ALA A 305 2.39 -3.27 23.05
CA ALA A 305 1.10 -3.85 22.66
C ALA A 305 1.01 -5.34 23.03
N ASP A 306 -0.11 -5.78 23.55
CA ASP A 306 -0.44 -7.19 23.80
C ASP A 306 -1.24 -7.78 22.63
N ALA A 307 -1.97 -6.92 21.89
CA ALA A 307 -2.61 -7.26 20.62
C ALA A 307 -2.52 -6.07 19.65
N PHE A 308 -2.53 -6.37 18.35
CA PHE A 308 -2.71 -5.38 17.31
C PHE A 308 -4.08 -5.57 16.66
N ALA A 309 -4.87 -4.51 16.56
CA ALA A 309 -6.20 -4.56 15.98
C ALA A 309 -6.39 -3.57 14.84
N LEU A 310 -6.94 -4.03 13.70
CA LEU A 310 -7.22 -3.19 12.54
C LEU A 310 -8.59 -3.56 11.96
N ALA A 311 -9.61 -2.73 12.22
CA ALA A 311 -11.00 -2.95 11.82
C ALA A 311 -11.34 -2.33 10.45
N SER A 312 -10.39 -2.27 9.53
CA SER A 312 -10.50 -1.55 8.25
C SER A 312 -11.60 -2.08 7.34
N PHE A 313 -12.17 -1.18 6.54
CA PHE A 313 -13.11 -1.49 5.45
C PHE A 313 -12.40 -1.58 4.09
N ALA A 314 -11.19 -1.05 3.99
CA ALA A 314 -10.42 -1.00 2.75
C ALA A 314 -8.91 -1.06 3.04
N GLU A 315 -8.25 -2.07 2.44
CA GLU A 315 -6.80 -2.25 2.53
C GLU A 315 -6.25 -2.87 1.25
N GLY A 316 -4.97 -2.59 0.95
CA GLY A 316 -4.20 -3.46 0.08
C GLY A 316 -3.65 -4.65 0.90
N ILE A 317 -2.33 -4.64 1.15
CA ILE A 317 -1.69 -5.49 2.16
C ILE A 317 -1.04 -4.54 3.17
N PRO A 318 -1.61 -4.40 4.39
CA PRO A 318 -1.17 -3.38 5.34
C PRO A 318 0.23 -3.64 5.90
N VAL A 319 1.16 -2.71 5.69
CA VAL A 319 2.53 -2.81 6.23
C VAL A 319 2.52 -2.83 7.76
N VAL A 320 1.61 -2.10 8.39
CA VAL A 320 1.47 -2.05 9.86
C VAL A 320 1.11 -3.42 10.48
N LEU A 321 0.38 -4.27 9.75
CA LEU A 321 0.15 -5.66 10.16
C LEU A 321 1.44 -6.48 10.05
N MET A 322 2.22 -6.29 8.99
CA MET A 322 3.54 -6.96 8.86
C MET A 322 4.47 -6.55 10.01
N GLU A 323 4.48 -5.27 10.39
CA GLU A 323 5.27 -4.74 11.50
C GLU A 323 4.85 -5.34 12.84
N ALA A 324 3.54 -5.42 13.11
CA ALA A 324 3.01 -6.07 14.32
C ALA A 324 3.35 -7.57 14.36
N MET A 325 3.12 -8.29 13.26
CA MET A 325 3.44 -9.71 13.13
C MET A 325 4.95 -9.98 13.32
N ALA A 326 5.82 -9.12 12.80
CA ALA A 326 7.26 -9.24 12.99
C ALA A 326 7.70 -9.05 14.45
N MET A 327 6.94 -8.30 15.24
CA MET A 327 7.13 -8.13 16.68
C MET A 327 6.49 -9.26 17.52
N GLU A 328 5.96 -10.31 16.86
CA GLU A 328 5.20 -11.41 17.49
C GLU A 328 3.96 -10.94 18.24
N ILE A 329 3.36 -9.84 17.81
CA ILE A 329 2.11 -9.33 18.37
C ILE A 329 0.96 -10.06 17.67
N PRO A 330 0.06 -10.74 18.41
CA PRO A 330 -1.12 -11.37 17.83
C PRO A 330 -2.02 -10.30 17.18
N CYS A 331 -2.41 -10.53 15.94
CA CYS A 331 -3.20 -9.60 15.15
C CYS A 331 -4.65 -10.04 15.04
N VAL A 332 -5.58 -9.09 15.24
CA VAL A 332 -7.00 -9.20 14.91
C VAL A 332 -7.31 -8.18 13.82
N THR A 333 -7.87 -8.63 12.70
CA THR A 333 -8.16 -7.71 11.60
C THR A 333 -9.33 -8.23 10.75
N THR A 334 -9.82 -7.36 9.85
CA THR A 334 -10.94 -7.70 8.98
C THR A 334 -10.53 -8.58 7.80
N CYS A 335 -11.38 -9.51 7.42
CA CYS A 335 -11.22 -10.40 6.27
C CYS A 335 -11.62 -9.68 4.98
N ILE A 336 -10.75 -8.76 4.51
CA ILE A 336 -11.03 -7.95 3.32
C ILE A 336 -9.83 -7.93 2.36
N THR A 337 -10.12 -7.77 1.09
CA THR A 337 -9.17 -7.44 0.01
C THR A 337 -7.87 -8.28 0.07
N GLY A 338 -6.70 -7.68 0.28
CA GLY A 338 -5.42 -8.39 0.35
C GLY A 338 -5.03 -8.93 1.73
N ILE A 339 -5.80 -8.64 2.80
CA ILE A 339 -5.47 -9.11 4.16
C ILE A 339 -5.41 -10.63 4.26
N PRO A 340 -6.32 -11.44 3.66
CA PRO A 340 -6.24 -12.90 3.69
C PRO A 340 -4.99 -13.48 3.00
N GLU A 341 -4.29 -12.70 2.17
CA GLU A 341 -2.99 -13.11 1.63
C GLU A 341 -1.88 -13.01 2.69
N LEU A 342 -2.00 -12.07 3.62
CA LEU A 342 -1.06 -11.85 4.72
C LEU A 342 -1.35 -12.76 5.90
N ILE A 343 -2.58 -12.79 6.38
CA ILE A 343 -3.02 -13.49 7.60
C ILE A 343 -3.96 -14.63 7.23
N ARG A 344 -3.67 -15.84 7.73
CA ARG A 344 -4.55 -17.02 7.70
C ARG A 344 -5.28 -17.10 9.04
N ASP A 345 -6.59 -17.10 9.00
CA ASP A 345 -7.43 -17.11 10.21
C ASP A 345 -7.11 -18.30 11.12
N GLY A 346 -6.95 -18.02 12.41
CA GLY A 346 -6.65 -18.99 13.45
C GLY A 346 -5.24 -19.61 13.41
N VAL A 347 -4.42 -19.26 12.39
CA VAL A 347 -3.07 -19.80 12.20
C VAL A 347 -2.01 -18.77 12.57
N ASP A 348 -2.02 -17.60 11.94
CA ASP A 348 -1.04 -16.52 12.14
C ASP A 348 -1.69 -15.16 12.47
N GLY A 349 -2.96 -15.18 12.82
CA GLY A 349 -3.79 -14.08 13.29
C GLY A 349 -5.26 -14.49 13.34
N LEU A 350 -6.13 -13.56 13.69
CA LEU A 350 -7.59 -13.75 13.71
C LEU A 350 -8.23 -12.80 12.70
N LEU A 351 -9.09 -13.33 11.84
CA LEU A 351 -9.86 -12.59 10.86
C LEU A 351 -11.32 -12.49 11.27
N VAL A 352 -11.90 -11.29 11.20
CA VAL A 352 -13.31 -11.03 11.46
C VAL A 352 -13.96 -10.39 10.23
N MET A 353 -15.29 -10.47 10.14
CA MET A 353 -16.00 -9.77 9.06
C MET A 353 -15.92 -8.25 9.27
N PRO A 354 -15.82 -7.45 8.20
CA PRO A 354 -15.83 -5.99 8.31
C PRO A 354 -17.16 -5.51 8.91
N SER A 355 -17.12 -4.44 9.72
CA SER A 355 -18.25 -3.88 10.46
C SER A 355 -18.87 -4.76 11.57
N ASP A 356 -18.35 -5.94 11.81
CA ASP A 356 -18.82 -6.85 12.86
C ASP A 356 -18.06 -6.59 14.17
N SER A 357 -18.65 -5.72 15.02
CA SER A 357 -18.08 -5.38 16.33
C SER A 357 -18.07 -6.58 17.27
N ASP A 358 -19.10 -7.45 17.20
CA ASP A 358 -19.24 -8.58 18.10
C ASP A 358 -18.18 -9.65 17.82
N ALA A 359 -17.93 -9.93 16.54
CA ALA A 359 -16.83 -10.80 16.13
C ALA A 359 -15.46 -10.22 16.55
N LEU A 360 -15.28 -8.90 16.47
CA LEU A 360 -14.06 -8.23 16.91
C LEU A 360 -13.86 -8.34 18.43
N VAL A 361 -14.93 -8.13 19.21
CA VAL A 361 -14.96 -8.35 20.67
C VAL A 361 -14.61 -9.81 21.00
N ALA A 362 -15.25 -10.76 20.34
CA ALA A 362 -15.01 -12.19 20.56
C ALA A 362 -13.55 -12.58 20.27
N ALA A 363 -12.97 -12.04 19.18
CA ALA A 363 -11.57 -12.30 18.82
C ALA A 363 -10.60 -11.68 19.84
N LEU A 364 -10.81 -10.44 20.27
CA LEU A 364 -10.00 -9.78 21.30
C LEU A 364 -10.11 -10.50 22.64
N ARG A 365 -11.33 -10.90 23.03
CA ARG A 365 -11.58 -11.67 24.26
C ARG A 365 -10.79 -12.99 24.27
N ARG A 366 -10.75 -13.71 23.15
CA ARG A 366 -9.93 -14.93 23.03
C ARG A 366 -8.45 -14.69 23.28
N LEU A 367 -7.91 -13.55 22.82
CA LEU A 367 -6.50 -13.20 23.08
C LEU A 367 -6.24 -12.80 24.53
N ILE A 368 -7.24 -12.17 25.20
CA ILE A 368 -7.16 -11.77 26.61
C ILE A 368 -7.21 -13.03 27.50
N ASP A 369 -8.12 -13.96 27.19
CA ASP A 369 -8.42 -15.12 28.03
C ASP A 369 -7.46 -16.31 27.80
N ASP A 370 -6.78 -16.38 26.62
CA ASP A 370 -5.86 -17.45 26.24
C ASP A 370 -4.49 -16.87 25.80
N PRO A 371 -3.59 -16.63 26.77
CA PRO A 371 -2.22 -16.15 26.47
C PRO A 371 -1.39 -17.12 25.61
N GLU A 372 -1.68 -18.42 25.65
CA GLU A 372 -1.00 -19.41 24.84
C GLU A 372 -1.42 -19.30 23.36
N LEU A 373 -2.70 -19.09 23.10
CA LEU A 373 -3.21 -18.78 21.77
C LEU A 373 -2.54 -17.49 21.25
N ALA A 374 -2.50 -16.44 22.07
CA ALA A 374 -1.90 -15.15 21.69
C ALA A 374 -0.40 -15.34 21.31
N ARG A 375 0.36 -16.08 22.13
CA ARG A 375 1.78 -16.39 21.88
C ARG A 375 1.95 -17.21 20.59
N ARG A 376 1.13 -18.25 20.38
CA ARG A 376 1.18 -19.12 19.20
C ARG A 376 0.90 -18.34 17.93
N LEU A 377 -0.14 -17.51 17.91
CA LEU A 377 -0.48 -16.67 16.76
C LEU A 377 0.61 -15.64 16.46
N GLY A 378 1.18 -15.01 17.49
CA GLY A 378 2.29 -14.06 17.32
C GLY A 378 3.52 -14.70 16.69
N ALA A 379 3.97 -15.84 17.21
CA ALA A 379 5.12 -16.58 16.67
C ALA A 379 4.89 -17.05 15.22
N ALA A 380 3.69 -17.56 14.91
CA ALA A 380 3.32 -17.96 13.56
C ALA A 380 3.24 -16.75 12.61
N GLY A 381 2.74 -15.60 13.10
CA GLY A 381 2.71 -14.34 12.37
C GLY A 381 4.11 -13.88 11.96
N ARG A 382 5.08 -13.88 12.89
CA ARG A 382 6.47 -13.56 12.58
C ARG A 382 7.05 -14.50 11.53
N ALA A 383 6.85 -15.81 11.69
CA ALA A 383 7.33 -16.80 10.72
C ALA A 383 6.74 -16.54 9.32
N ARG A 384 5.45 -16.19 9.24
CA ARG A 384 4.77 -15.83 7.98
C ARG A 384 5.41 -14.62 7.30
N VAL A 385 5.66 -13.54 8.06
CA VAL A 385 6.30 -12.33 7.52
C VAL A 385 7.74 -12.62 7.09
N ALA A 386 8.51 -13.34 7.89
CA ALA A 386 9.86 -13.74 7.55
C ALA A 386 9.93 -14.62 6.29
N ASP A 387 8.90 -15.45 6.02
CA ASP A 387 8.82 -16.27 4.81
C ASP A 387 8.35 -15.51 3.56
N ARG A 388 7.29 -14.71 3.66
CA ARG A 388 6.59 -14.17 2.48
C ARG A 388 6.81 -12.67 2.25
N TYR A 389 7.06 -11.92 3.31
CA TYR A 389 7.10 -10.46 3.30
C TYR A 389 8.46 -9.92 3.78
N HIS A 390 9.52 -10.68 3.57
CA HIS A 390 10.89 -10.31 3.88
C HIS A 390 11.41 -9.29 2.87
N LEU A 391 11.57 -8.03 3.30
CA LEU A 391 11.89 -6.89 2.43
C LEU A 391 13.11 -7.13 1.53
N PRO A 392 14.30 -7.55 2.02
CA PRO A 392 15.45 -7.80 1.17
C PRO A 392 15.13 -8.77 0.01
N ARG A 393 14.47 -9.90 0.28
CA ARG A 393 14.09 -10.88 -0.76
C ARG A 393 13.06 -10.34 -1.76
N ASN A 394 12.10 -9.54 -1.27
CA ASN A 394 11.08 -8.95 -2.14
C ASN A 394 11.68 -7.85 -3.02
N ILE A 395 12.70 -7.11 -2.53
CA ILE A 395 13.46 -6.17 -3.35
C ILE A 395 14.32 -6.91 -4.39
N ASP A 396 14.94 -8.05 -4.05
CA ASP A 396 15.65 -8.90 -5.04
C ASP A 396 14.70 -9.33 -6.16
N ARG A 397 13.48 -9.74 -5.80
CA ARG A 397 12.43 -10.09 -6.76
C ARG A 397 12.03 -8.91 -7.64
N LEU A 398 11.81 -7.74 -7.06
CA LEU A 398 11.48 -6.53 -7.80
C LEU A 398 12.61 -6.11 -8.74
N ALA A 399 13.87 -6.16 -8.28
CA ALA A 399 15.03 -5.93 -9.12
C ALA A 399 15.10 -6.90 -10.32
N ALA A 400 14.83 -8.19 -10.08
CA ALA A 400 14.76 -9.18 -11.15
C ALA A 400 13.62 -8.89 -12.15
N ILE A 401 12.45 -8.42 -11.70
CA ILE A 401 11.37 -7.97 -12.57
C ILE A 401 11.84 -6.81 -13.45
N PHE A 402 12.47 -5.77 -12.86
CA PHE A 402 13.00 -4.64 -13.65
C PHE A 402 14.03 -5.10 -14.68
N HIS A 403 15.00 -5.92 -14.28
CA HIS A 403 15.99 -6.44 -15.22
C HIS A 403 15.33 -7.25 -16.33
N SER A 404 14.43 -8.18 -16.01
CA SER A 404 13.74 -9.01 -17.01
C SER A 404 12.89 -8.20 -17.98
N ARG A 405 12.15 -7.22 -17.47
CA ARG A 405 11.21 -6.43 -18.28
C ARG A 405 11.86 -5.31 -19.07
N LEU A 406 13.02 -4.82 -18.63
CA LEU A 406 13.68 -3.68 -19.26
C LEU A 406 14.89 -4.06 -20.10
N SER A 407 15.58 -5.17 -19.82
CA SER A 407 16.73 -5.61 -20.63
C SER A 407 16.37 -6.40 -21.89
N GLY A 408 15.14 -6.87 -22.02
CA GLY A 408 14.69 -7.69 -23.16
C GLY A 408 15.39 -9.04 -23.30
N LEU A 409 16.21 -9.43 -22.33
CA LEU A 409 17.18 -10.53 -22.44
C LEU A 409 16.80 -11.81 -21.69
N VAL A 410 15.70 -11.87 -20.97
CA VAL A 410 15.31 -13.09 -20.27
C VAL A 410 14.05 -13.68 -20.88
N PRO A 411 14.09 -14.93 -21.36
CA PRO A 411 12.88 -15.66 -21.70
C PRO A 411 11.97 -15.68 -20.47
N ARG A 412 10.72 -15.27 -20.62
CA ARG A 412 9.73 -15.33 -19.54
C ARG A 412 9.76 -16.72 -18.90
N PRO A 413 9.72 -16.85 -17.56
CA PRO A 413 9.41 -18.12 -16.95
C PRO A 413 8.01 -18.52 -17.42
N THR A 414 7.93 -19.35 -18.44
CA THR A 414 6.71 -20.04 -18.85
C THR A 414 6.38 -21.04 -17.74
N GLY A 415 5.67 -20.61 -16.71
CA GLY A 415 5.42 -21.53 -15.61
C GLY A 415 4.70 -21.01 -14.39
N TRP A 416 4.00 -19.88 -14.45
CA TRP A 416 3.00 -19.57 -13.44
C TRP A 416 1.68 -20.27 -13.79
N ARG A 417 1.65 -21.59 -13.60
CA ARG A 417 0.38 -22.28 -13.42
C ARG A 417 -0.21 -21.83 -12.08
N LEU A 418 -1.52 -21.76 -12.01
CA LEU A 418 -2.35 -21.50 -10.83
C LEU A 418 -2.12 -22.47 -9.63
N THR A 419 -1.02 -23.20 -9.60
CA THR A 419 -0.73 -24.33 -8.70
C THR A 419 -0.19 -23.94 -7.33
N HIS A 420 -0.20 -22.66 -6.94
CA HIS A 420 0.22 -22.23 -5.60
C HIS A 420 -0.81 -21.36 -4.88
N LEU A 421 -2.10 -21.51 -5.20
CA LEU A 421 -3.11 -21.29 -4.18
C LEU A 421 -3.00 -22.47 -3.20
N PRO A 422 -2.86 -22.25 -1.88
CA PRO A 422 -3.03 -23.36 -0.96
C PRO A 422 -4.39 -23.99 -1.29
N SER A 423 -4.40 -25.29 -1.56
CA SER A 423 -5.64 -26.07 -1.63
C SER A 423 -6.45 -25.72 -0.39
N LEU A 424 -7.67 -25.29 -0.59
CA LEU A 424 -8.65 -25.24 0.48
C LEU A 424 -8.58 -26.59 1.21
N PRO A 425 -8.54 -26.63 2.54
CA PRO A 425 -8.48 -27.88 3.25
C PRO A 425 -9.67 -28.75 2.80
N GLU A 426 -9.37 -29.96 2.41
CA GLU A 426 -10.30 -31.00 1.96
C GLU A 426 -11.16 -31.51 3.12
N GLN A 427 -12.04 -30.64 3.68
CA GLN A 427 -12.96 -30.96 4.78
C GLN A 427 -14.42 -30.65 4.50
N ALA A 428 -14.83 -30.63 3.23
CA ALA A 428 -16.26 -30.49 2.89
C ALA A 428 -16.79 -31.56 1.94
N ALA A 429 -16.15 -32.70 1.83
CA ALA A 429 -16.63 -33.81 1.01
C ALA A 429 -17.07 -34.99 1.89
N ARG A 430 -18.01 -34.80 2.80
CA ARG A 430 -18.91 -35.83 3.36
C ARG A 430 -20.13 -35.17 3.97
N ARG A 431 -21.10 -34.83 3.14
CA ARG A 431 -22.53 -34.86 3.44
C ARG A 431 -23.24 -35.16 2.10
N ASP A 432 -23.50 -36.44 1.88
CA ASP A 432 -24.63 -36.89 1.10
C ASP A 432 -25.88 -36.41 1.82
N ASP A 433 -26.55 -35.42 1.25
CA ASP A 433 -27.97 -35.20 1.38
C ASP A 433 -28.43 -34.49 0.13
N ALA A 434 -29.11 -35.27 -0.70
CA ALA A 434 -29.76 -34.86 -1.93
C ALA A 434 -30.75 -33.73 -1.66
N VAL A 435 -30.54 -32.55 -2.20
CA VAL A 435 -31.54 -31.48 -2.29
C VAL A 435 -32.41 -31.75 -3.52
N PRO A 436 -33.76 -31.83 -3.34
CA PRO A 436 -34.68 -32.01 -4.46
C PRO A 436 -34.67 -30.80 -5.42
N PRO A 437 -34.98 -30.99 -6.71
CA PRO A 437 -34.83 -29.96 -7.74
C PRO A 437 -36.06 -29.03 -7.88
N GLU A 438 -36.55 -28.43 -6.81
CA GLU A 438 -37.75 -27.58 -6.87
C GLU A 438 -37.61 -26.19 -6.24
N VAL A 439 -36.44 -25.52 -6.30
CA VAL A 439 -36.33 -24.10 -5.91
C VAL A 439 -35.40 -23.34 -6.87
N LEU A 440 -35.74 -23.37 -8.17
CA LEU A 440 -35.12 -22.46 -9.17
C LEU A 440 -36.19 -21.84 -10.06
N SER A 441 -37.22 -21.22 -9.45
CA SER A 441 -38.12 -20.32 -10.17
C SER A 441 -38.83 -19.39 -9.17
N ALA A 442 -38.19 -18.27 -8.83
CA ALA A 442 -38.83 -17.01 -8.44
C ALA A 442 -37.79 -15.91 -8.55
#